data_9d4b566bf95b13fb59bc58fddc468bcb
#
_entry.id   9d4b566bf95b13fb59bc58fddc468bcb
#
_cell.length_a   1.000
_cell.length_b   1.000
_cell.length_c   1.000
_cell.angle_alpha   90.00
_cell.angle_beta   90.00
_cell.angle_gamma   90.00
#
_symmetry.space_group_name_H-M   'P 1'
#
loop_
_entity.id
_entity.type
_entity.pdbx_description
1 polymer ?
#
loop_
_entity_poly.entity_id
_entity_poly.type
_entity_poly.pdbx_seq_one_letter_code
_entity_poly.pdbx_strand_id
1 'polypeptide(L)'
;NAKGDIKAIAFGYACHPTVLSGYDWSGDYPGFTQIELEKAYPGATAMFFQSAGADQNPLPRHTVPLAKQYGKELAAAVERVLEEDMRKLPSGLITSYSELDLPLATPPTEAEYTKFISSTTVPYQKRWAERMRGKIRSGEKLITSYPYPVQVWSIGDQPIVSLGGELLIEYSIKIKQMLGADAFVYGYSNDVMAYVPSSLVLKEGSYEGESHTVYGLPSKWQVGIETRILNEVIKLSEKNGLIRNGKVGK
;
A
#
# COMPACT_ATOMS: atom_id res chain seq x y z
N ASN A 1 -22.57 11.30 14.78
CA ASN A 1 -23.03 12.68 14.96
C ASN A 1 -23.47 12.91 16.41
N ALA A 2 -23.95 14.13 16.73
CA ALA A 2 -24.41 14.48 18.09
C ALA A 2 -25.63 13.63 18.56
N LYS A 3 -26.34 12.97 17.66
CA LYS A 3 -27.47 12.09 17.98
C LYS A 3 -27.06 10.63 18.17
N GLY A 4 -25.79 10.31 17.98
CA GLY A 4 -25.28 8.93 18.04
C GLY A 4 -25.33 8.17 16.74
N ASP A 5 -25.88 8.76 15.65
CA ASP A 5 -25.91 8.06 14.36
C ASP A 5 -24.50 7.99 13.72
N ILE A 6 -24.18 6.84 13.13
CA ILE A 6 -22.97 6.65 12.35
C ILE A 6 -23.04 7.51 11.07
N LYS A 7 -22.00 8.28 10.76
CA LYS A 7 -21.89 9.12 9.57
C LYS A 7 -20.88 8.61 8.55
N ALA A 8 -19.86 7.93 9.03
CA ALA A 8 -18.87 7.29 8.18
C ALA A 8 -18.32 6.04 8.86
N ILE A 9 -18.04 5.03 8.05
CA ILE A 9 -17.37 3.80 8.46
C ILE A 9 -16.11 3.69 7.62
N ALA A 10 -14.95 3.91 8.26
CA ALA A 10 -13.65 3.73 7.61
C ALA A 10 -13.11 2.36 7.99
N PHE A 11 -12.81 1.54 7.00
CA PHE A 11 -12.31 0.19 7.21
C PHE A 11 -11.23 -0.15 6.20
N GLY A 12 -10.34 -1.07 6.53
CA GLY A 12 -9.26 -1.52 5.65
C GLY A 12 -9.12 -3.03 5.65
N TYR A 13 -8.57 -3.55 4.57
CA TYR A 13 -8.23 -4.96 4.45
C TYR A 13 -6.95 -5.13 3.64
N ALA A 14 -6.08 -6.08 4.06
CA ALA A 14 -4.78 -6.32 3.45
C ALA A 14 -4.87 -7.45 2.43
N CYS A 15 -5.56 -7.20 1.31
CA CYS A 15 -5.68 -8.15 0.21
C CYS A 15 -6.01 -7.40 -1.08
N HIS A 16 -5.42 -7.81 -2.20
CA HIS A 16 -5.72 -7.22 -3.50
C HIS A 16 -7.20 -7.28 -3.84
N PRO A 17 -7.83 -6.19 -4.34
CA PRO A 17 -9.17 -6.20 -4.89
C PRO A 17 -9.15 -6.77 -6.32
N THR A 18 -8.76 -8.03 -6.45
CA THR A 18 -8.54 -8.73 -7.72
C THR A 18 -9.32 -10.05 -7.82
N VAL A 19 -10.51 -10.10 -7.20
CA VAL A 19 -11.44 -11.20 -7.46
C VAL A 19 -11.87 -11.21 -8.90
N LEU A 20 -12.04 -10.02 -9.50
CA LEU A 20 -12.39 -9.84 -10.90
C LEU A 20 -11.14 -9.56 -11.75
N SER A 21 -11.18 -10.01 -13.01
CA SER A 21 -10.11 -9.81 -14.00
C SER A 21 -10.63 -9.33 -15.35
N GLY A 22 -11.86 -8.80 -15.39
CA GLY A 22 -12.50 -8.24 -16.58
C GLY A 22 -12.02 -6.82 -16.91
N TYR A 23 -12.61 -6.26 -17.97
CA TYR A 23 -12.33 -4.88 -18.43
C TYR A 23 -13.43 -3.89 -18.02
N ASP A 24 -14.43 -4.36 -17.28
CA ASP A 24 -15.49 -3.50 -16.76
C ASP A 24 -15.04 -2.75 -15.52
N TRP A 25 -15.54 -1.54 -15.34
CA TRP A 25 -15.33 -0.78 -14.10
C TRP A 25 -16.01 -1.48 -12.93
N SER A 26 -15.25 -1.77 -11.91
CA SER A 26 -15.75 -2.46 -10.70
C SER A 26 -14.95 -2.03 -9.46
N GLY A 27 -15.65 -1.89 -8.34
CA GLY A 27 -15.04 -1.75 -7.02
C GLY A 27 -14.60 -3.09 -6.42
N ASP A 28 -14.75 -4.21 -7.15
CA ASP A 28 -14.45 -5.56 -6.68
C ASP A 28 -15.12 -5.87 -5.32
N TYR A 29 -14.57 -6.77 -4.49
CA TYR A 29 -15.14 -7.09 -3.17
C TYR A 29 -15.23 -5.85 -2.25
N PRO A 30 -14.28 -4.89 -2.24
CA PRO A 30 -14.44 -3.68 -1.41
C PRO A 30 -15.67 -2.86 -1.75
N GLY A 31 -15.96 -2.71 -3.05
CA GLY A 31 -17.18 -2.00 -3.50
C GLY A 31 -18.45 -2.70 -3.04
N PHE A 32 -18.50 -4.03 -3.09
CA PHE A 32 -19.63 -4.78 -2.53
C PHE A 32 -19.71 -4.66 -1.01
N THR A 33 -18.59 -4.61 -0.31
CA THR A 33 -18.55 -4.35 1.15
C THR A 33 -19.17 -2.99 1.48
N GLN A 34 -18.79 -1.93 0.76
CA GLN A 34 -19.35 -0.59 0.95
C GLN A 34 -20.86 -0.58 0.74
N ILE A 35 -21.35 -1.25 -0.32
CA ILE A 35 -22.79 -1.37 -0.60
C ILE A 35 -23.54 -2.06 0.54
N GLU A 36 -23.01 -3.16 1.09
CA GLU A 36 -23.66 -3.87 2.18
C GLU A 36 -23.65 -3.05 3.48
N LEU A 37 -22.55 -2.39 3.82
CA LEU A 37 -22.45 -1.51 4.99
C LEU A 37 -23.40 -0.31 4.91
N GLU A 38 -23.50 0.32 3.74
CA GLU A 38 -24.42 1.47 3.55
C GLU A 38 -25.90 1.07 3.58
N LYS A 39 -26.21 -0.19 3.24
CA LYS A 39 -27.56 -0.77 3.45
C LYS A 39 -27.86 -1.03 4.93
N ALA A 40 -26.87 -1.56 5.68
CA ALA A 40 -27.00 -1.85 7.10
C ALA A 40 -27.08 -0.57 7.95
N TYR A 41 -26.36 0.49 7.53
CA TYR A 41 -26.30 1.79 8.21
C TYR A 41 -26.76 2.93 7.30
N PRO A 42 -28.08 3.10 7.07
CA PRO A 42 -28.60 4.12 6.17
C PRO A 42 -28.18 5.53 6.58
N GLY A 43 -27.60 6.27 5.64
CA GLY A 43 -27.09 7.63 5.86
C GLY A 43 -25.63 7.71 6.37
N ALA A 44 -24.96 6.56 6.52
CA ALA A 44 -23.51 6.47 6.66
C ALA A 44 -22.84 6.34 5.28
N THR A 45 -21.60 6.82 5.18
CA THR A 45 -20.72 6.55 4.03
C THR A 45 -19.67 5.53 4.43
N ALA A 46 -19.59 4.43 3.70
CA ALA A 46 -18.57 3.40 3.89
C ALA A 46 -17.33 3.72 3.03
N MET A 47 -16.16 3.76 3.65
CA MET A 47 -14.89 4.09 3.01
C MET A 47 -13.88 2.97 3.20
N PHE A 48 -13.45 2.37 2.09
CA PHE A 48 -12.42 1.34 2.08
C PHE A 48 -11.03 1.95 1.91
N PHE A 49 -10.08 1.45 2.68
CA PHE A 49 -8.66 1.76 2.56
C PHE A 49 -7.87 0.50 2.25
N GLN A 50 -7.14 0.50 1.14
CA GLN A 50 -6.25 -0.61 0.81
C GLN A 50 -5.09 -0.64 1.81
N SER A 51 -5.02 -1.71 2.60
CA SER A 51 -3.92 -1.91 3.54
C SER A 51 -2.71 -2.57 2.84
N ALA A 52 -1.65 -2.84 3.60
CA ALA A 52 -0.45 -3.50 3.10
C ALA A 52 -0.75 -4.98 2.75
N GLY A 53 -1.19 -5.23 1.56
CA GLY A 53 -1.63 -6.54 1.10
C GLY A 53 -1.24 -6.81 -0.35
N ALA A 54 -0.14 -6.20 -0.82
CA ALA A 54 0.29 -6.32 -2.21
C ALA A 54 0.78 -7.75 -2.57
N ASP A 55 1.13 -8.55 -1.60
CA ASP A 55 1.46 -9.97 -1.71
C ASP A 55 0.30 -10.91 -1.30
N GLN A 56 -0.90 -10.37 -1.12
CA GLN A 56 -2.09 -11.13 -0.74
C GLN A 56 -3.13 -11.10 -1.86
N ASN A 57 -3.59 -12.28 -2.31
CA ASN A 57 -4.61 -12.42 -3.34
C ASN A 57 -5.83 -13.16 -2.81
N PRO A 58 -7.06 -12.75 -3.20
CA PRO A 58 -8.27 -13.50 -2.88
C PRO A 58 -8.28 -14.82 -3.65
N LEU A 59 -8.68 -15.93 -3.00
CA LEU A 59 -8.82 -17.25 -3.60
C LEU A 59 -10.03 -17.98 -3.01
N PRO A 60 -10.88 -18.64 -3.86
CA PRO A 60 -10.90 -18.58 -5.33
C PRO A 60 -11.33 -17.21 -5.88
N ARG A 61 -11.11 -16.98 -7.17
CA ARG A 61 -11.39 -15.69 -7.83
C ARG A 61 -11.93 -15.84 -9.25
N HIS A 62 -12.17 -14.72 -9.95
CA HIS A 62 -12.59 -14.58 -11.34
C HIS A 62 -14.10 -14.67 -11.59
N THR A 63 -14.94 -14.52 -10.57
CA THR A 63 -16.39 -14.44 -10.77
C THR A 63 -17.05 -13.34 -9.94
N VAL A 64 -18.09 -12.71 -10.49
CA VAL A 64 -18.89 -11.70 -9.78
C VAL A 64 -19.57 -12.27 -8.52
N PRO A 65 -20.12 -13.50 -8.51
CA PRO A 65 -20.64 -14.10 -7.28
C PRO A 65 -19.63 -14.17 -6.15
N LEU A 66 -18.35 -14.52 -6.42
CA LEU A 66 -17.29 -14.53 -5.41
C LEU A 66 -16.99 -13.13 -4.89
N ALA A 67 -16.89 -12.13 -5.76
CA ALA A 67 -16.66 -10.74 -5.34
C ALA A 67 -17.82 -10.24 -4.41
N LYS A 68 -19.06 -10.58 -4.72
CA LYS A 68 -20.22 -10.29 -3.87
C LYS A 68 -20.17 -11.05 -2.54
N GLN A 69 -19.77 -12.32 -2.56
CA GLN A 69 -19.62 -13.13 -1.36
C GLN A 69 -18.59 -12.55 -0.42
N TYR A 70 -17.37 -12.28 -0.90
CA TYR A 70 -16.30 -11.70 -0.10
C TYR A 70 -16.66 -10.30 0.41
N GLY A 71 -17.38 -9.51 -0.40
CA GLY A 71 -17.90 -8.22 0.02
C GLY A 71 -18.86 -8.34 1.22
N LYS A 72 -19.77 -9.31 1.21
CA LYS A 72 -20.66 -9.59 2.34
C LYS A 72 -19.92 -10.11 3.58
N GLU A 73 -18.95 -10.99 3.38
CA GLU A 73 -18.15 -11.54 4.48
C GLU A 73 -17.34 -10.44 5.17
N LEU A 74 -16.72 -9.53 4.40
CA LEU A 74 -15.98 -8.39 4.96
C LEU A 74 -16.94 -7.38 5.62
N ALA A 75 -18.13 -7.13 5.05
CA ALA A 75 -19.14 -6.29 5.69
C ALA A 75 -19.55 -6.85 7.04
N ALA A 76 -19.87 -8.15 7.11
CA ALA A 76 -20.22 -8.82 8.37
C ALA A 76 -19.09 -8.75 9.41
N ALA A 77 -17.83 -8.83 8.99
CA ALA A 77 -16.68 -8.67 9.88
C ALA A 77 -16.59 -7.23 10.43
N VAL A 78 -16.85 -6.22 9.61
CA VAL A 78 -16.89 -4.81 10.05
C VAL A 78 -18.07 -4.57 10.99
N GLU A 79 -19.28 -5.09 10.67
CA GLU A 79 -20.46 -4.99 11.53
C GLU A 79 -20.19 -5.57 12.92
N ARG A 80 -19.58 -6.76 12.97
CA ARG A 80 -19.21 -7.38 14.24
C ARG A 80 -18.30 -6.48 15.09
N VAL A 81 -17.32 -5.80 14.48
CA VAL A 81 -16.44 -4.86 15.21
C VAL A 81 -17.23 -3.64 15.69
N LEU A 82 -18.21 -3.16 14.90
CA LEU A 82 -19.06 -2.04 15.29
C LEU A 82 -20.03 -2.37 16.44
N GLU A 83 -20.36 -3.66 16.64
CA GLU A 83 -21.19 -4.15 17.75
C GLU A 83 -20.41 -4.29 19.06
N GLU A 84 -19.07 -4.29 19.01
CA GLU A 84 -18.22 -4.34 20.20
C GLU A 84 -18.05 -2.94 20.84
N ASP A 85 -17.57 -2.91 22.09
CA ASP A 85 -17.25 -1.67 22.77
C ASP A 85 -16.10 -0.92 22.10
N MET A 86 -16.43 -0.01 21.20
CA MET A 86 -15.48 0.80 20.47
C MET A 86 -14.84 1.87 21.35
N ARG A 87 -13.52 1.96 21.34
CA ARG A 87 -12.77 2.99 22.04
C ARG A 87 -13.10 4.37 21.45
N LYS A 88 -13.54 5.30 22.30
CA LYS A 88 -13.68 6.71 21.90
C LYS A 88 -12.30 7.35 21.80
N LEU A 89 -12.02 7.94 20.65
CA LEU A 89 -10.76 8.65 20.44
C LEU A 89 -10.84 10.06 21.04
N PRO A 90 -9.78 10.54 21.71
CA PRO A 90 -9.67 11.94 22.06
C PRO A 90 -9.76 12.83 20.81
N SER A 91 -10.26 14.04 20.96
CA SER A 91 -10.25 15.00 19.86
C SER A 91 -8.82 15.44 19.53
N GLY A 92 -8.53 15.59 18.26
CA GLY A 92 -7.25 16.10 17.78
C GLY A 92 -6.79 15.37 16.52
N LEU A 93 -6.17 16.09 15.65
CA LEU A 93 -5.52 15.57 14.43
C LEU A 93 -4.14 16.18 14.34
N ILE A 94 -3.13 15.33 14.34
CA ILE A 94 -1.75 15.70 14.05
C ILE A 94 -1.34 14.97 12.79
N THR A 95 -0.72 15.68 11.87
CA THR A 95 -0.27 15.12 10.59
C THR A 95 1.20 15.41 10.36
N SER A 96 1.92 14.44 9.87
CA SER A 96 3.31 14.60 9.40
C SER A 96 3.48 13.92 8.06
N TYR A 97 4.22 14.56 7.17
CA TYR A 97 4.52 14.08 5.83
C TYR A 97 6.01 14.28 5.54
N SER A 98 6.57 13.37 4.78
CA SER A 98 7.95 13.43 4.31
C SER A 98 8.04 12.70 2.96
N GLU A 99 8.97 13.13 2.12
CA GLU A 99 9.40 12.39 0.95
C GLU A 99 10.81 11.89 1.18
N LEU A 100 10.99 10.56 1.06
CA LEU A 100 12.30 9.93 1.12
C LEU A 100 12.86 9.77 -0.28
N ASP A 101 14.09 10.11 -0.47
CA ASP A 101 14.79 9.75 -1.68
C ASP A 101 15.26 8.27 -1.59
N LEU A 102 14.38 7.36 -2.04
CA LEU A 102 14.64 5.91 -2.01
C LEU A 102 15.53 5.50 -3.18
N PRO A 103 16.69 4.87 -2.92
CA PRO A 103 17.62 4.50 -3.97
C PRO A 103 17.10 3.32 -4.81
N LEU A 104 17.31 3.42 -6.10
CA LEU A 104 17.23 2.32 -7.04
C LEU A 104 18.59 1.65 -7.20
N ALA A 105 18.62 0.40 -7.56
CA ALA A 105 19.85 -0.25 -8.00
C ALA A 105 20.40 0.46 -9.26
N THR A 106 21.69 0.31 -9.54
CA THR A 106 22.30 0.92 -10.73
C THR A 106 21.52 0.51 -11.98
N PRO A 107 20.98 1.45 -12.75
CA PRO A 107 20.30 1.14 -14.00
C PRO A 107 21.21 0.40 -14.98
N PRO A 108 20.69 -0.56 -15.73
CA PRO A 108 21.44 -1.24 -16.78
C PRO A 108 21.99 -0.26 -17.83
N THR A 109 23.12 -0.61 -18.41
CA THR A 109 23.72 0.10 -19.55
C THR A 109 22.92 -0.11 -20.83
N GLU A 110 23.15 0.67 -21.87
CA GLU A 110 22.53 0.49 -23.19
C GLU A 110 22.77 -0.93 -23.75
N ALA A 111 23.97 -1.46 -23.57
CA ALA A 111 24.33 -2.80 -24.01
C ALA A 111 23.53 -3.90 -23.27
N GLU A 112 23.37 -3.73 -21.96
CA GLU A 112 22.58 -4.66 -21.13
C GLU A 112 21.10 -4.62 -21.50
N TYR A 113 20.51 -3.44 -21.70
CA TYR A 113 19.15 -3.33 -22.22
C TYR A 113 19.00 -3.97 -23.59
N THR A 114 19.99 -3.79 -24.49
CA THR A 114 19.98 -4.41 -25.82
C THR A 114 20.00 -5.94 -25.72
N LYS A 115 20.84 -6.49 -24.84
CA LYS A 115 20.89 -7.92 -24.55
C LYS A 115 19.56 -8.42 -23.99
N PHE A 116 18.98 -7.70 -23.02
CA PHE A 116 17.70 -8.06 -22.41
C PHE A 116 16.56 -8.07 -23.45
N ILE A 117 16.48 -7.06 -24.33
CA ILE A 117 15.49 -6.98 -25.41
C ILE A 117 15.54 -8.21 -26.33
N SER A 118 16.73 -8.72 -26.61
CA SER A 118 16.91 -9.89 -27.50
C SER A 118 16.62 -11.22 -26.81
N SER A 119 16.68 -11.27 -25.47
CA SER A 119 16.50 -12.50 -24.69
C SER A 119 15.11 -12.65 -24.09
N THR A 120 14.42 -11.54 -23.79
CA THR A 120 13.09 -11.62 -23.18
C THR A 120 12.00 -12.00 -24.18
N THR A 121 11.13 -12.93 -23.76
CA THR A 121 9.92 -13.31 -24.51
C THR A 121 8.67 -12.57 -24.01
N VAL A 122 8.79 -11.77 -22.94
CA VAL A 122 7.68 -11.10 -22.28
C VAL A 122 7.45 -9.72 -22.92
N PRO A 123 6.31 -9.48 -23.59
CA PRO A 123 6.12 -8.27 -24.40
C PRO A 123 6.23 -6.95 -23.63
N TYR A 124 5.71 -6.86 -22.40
CA TYR A 124 5.79 -5.62 -21.62
C TYR A 124 7.21 -5.33 -21.14
N GLN A 125 7.99 -6.35 -20.77
CA GLN A 125 9.40 -6.20 -20.39
C GLN A 125 10.24 -5.72 -21.57
N LYS A 126 9.97 -6.25 -22.77
CA LYS A 126 10.62 -5.80 -23.98
C LYS A 126 10.36 -4.32 -24.25
N ARG A 127 9.09 -3.89 -24.21
CA ARG A 127 8.72 -2.48 -24.36
C ARG A 127 9.35 -1.58 -23.31
N TRP A 128 9.41 -2.02 -22.05
CA TRP A 128 10.10 -1.31 -20.97
C TRP A 128 11.58 -1.12 -21.30
N ALA A 129 12.30 -2.17 -21.64
CA ALA A 129 13.73 -2.09 -21.95
C ALA A 129 14.03 -1.23 -23.20
N GLU A 130 13.18 -1.32 -24.22
CA GLU A 130 13.27 -0.46 -25.42
C GLU A 130 13.11 1.02 -25.05
N ARG A 131 12.15 1.35 -24.16
CA ARG A 131 11.96 2.72 -23.67
C ARG A 131 13.17 3.21 -22.86
N MET A 132 13.71 2.41 -21.95
CA MET A 132 14.89 2.79 -21.16
C MET A 132 16.12 2.98 -22.06
N ARG A 133 16.35 2.08 -23.00
CA ARG A 133 17.41 2.23 -23.99
C ARG A 133 17.23 3.49 -24.86
N GLY A 134 16.00 3.80 -25.25
CA GLY A 134 15.66 5.00 -25.99
C GLY A 134 16.04 6.28 -25.24
N LYS A 135 15.74 6.34 -23.93
CA LYS A 135 16.13 7.46 -23.06
C LYS A 135 17.65 7.65 -23.02
N ILE A 136 18.41 6.57 -22.87
CA ILE A 136 19.88 6.64 -22.88
C ILE A 136 20.40 7.19 -24.22
N ARG A 137 19.86 6.71 -25.35
CA ARG A 137 20.23 7.16 -26.68
C ARG A 137 19.91 8.61 -26.96
N SER A 138 18.84 9.13 -26.36
CA SER A 138 18.50 10.56 -26.46
C SER A 138 19.32 11.45 -25.51
N GLY A 139 20.24 10.88 -24.72
CA GLY A 139 21.05 11.61 -23.74
C GLY A 139 20.33 11.88 -22.41
N GLU A 140 19.13 11.31 -22.20
CA GLU A 140 18.41 11.42 -20.94
C GLU A 140 19.11 10.57 -19.87
N LYS A 141 19.36 11.15 -18.70
CA LYS A 141 19.86 10.42 -17.56
C LYS A 141 18.73 9.66 -16.88
N LEU A 142 18.91 8.36 -16.68
CA LEU A 142 17.98 7.56 -15.91
C LEU A 142 18.07 7.95 -14.44
N ILE A 143 16.94 7.99 -13.75
CA ILE A 143 16.88 8.25 -12.31
C ILE A 143 17.54 7.09 -11.56
N THR A 144 18.16 7.41 -10.45
CA THR A 144 18.82 6.45 -9.54
C THR A 144 18.17 6.39 -8.16
N SER A 145 17.14 7.19 -7.98
CA SER A 145 16.29 7.22 -6.78
C SER A 145 14.90 7.69 -7.14
N TYR A 146 13.96 7.51 -6.21
CA TYR A 146 12.57 7.93 -6.36
C TYR A 146 12.08 8.62 -5.08
N PRO A 147 11.37 9.78 -5.19
CA PRO A 147 10.77 10.44 -4.04
C PRO A 147 9.59 9.63 -3.50
N TYR A 148 9.80 8.97 -2.38
CA TYR A 148 8.83 8.06 -1.78
C TYR A 148 8.05 8.74 -0.65
N PRO A 149 6.70 8.81 -0.73
CA PRO A 149 5.88 9.47 0.26
C PRO A 149 5.72 8.61 1.52
N VAL A 150 5.95 9.21 2.67
CA VAL A 150 5.67 8.65 4.00
C VAL A 150 4.80 9.63 4.76
N GLN A 151 3.66 9.19 5.23
CA GLN A 151 2.73 10.01 5.97
C GLN A 151 2.29 9.31 7.26
N VAL A 152 2.28 10.05 8.37
CA VAL A 152 1.81 9.58 9.67
C VAL A 152 0.80 10.57 10.21
N TRP A 153 -0.38 10.06 10.55
CA TRP A 153 -1.40 10.80 11.24
C TRP A 153 -1.62 10.24 12.65
N SER A 154 -2.03 11.11 13.57
CA SER A 154 -2.56 10.77 14.86
C SER A 154 -3.95 11.37 14.97
N ILE A 155 -4.99 10.53 15.01
CA ILE A 155 -6.36 10.96 15.31
C ILE A 155 -6.60 10.67 16.80
N GLY A 156 -6.49 11.70 17.64
CA GLY A 156 -6.31 11.46 19.04
C GLY A 156 -5.04 10.67 19.31
N ASP A 157 -5.18 9.48 19.87
CA ASP A 157 -4.08 8.53 20.12
C ASP A 157 -4.03 7.36 19.13
N GLN A 158 -4.86 7.39 18.06
CA GLN A 158 -4.92 6.37 17.02
C GLN A 158 -3.86 6.61 15.96
N PRO A 159 -2.86 5.70 15.81
CA PRO A 159 -1.86 5.82 14.75
C PRO A 159 -2.44 5.42 13.39
N ILE A 160 -2.18 6.23 12.37
CA ILE A 160 -2.44 5.92 10.97
C ILE A 160 -1.16 6.18 10.17
N VAL A 161 -0.66 5.16 9.51
CA VAL A 161 0.52 5.25 8.64
C VAL A 161 0.09 5.00 7.21
N SER A 162 0.37 5.96 6.33
CA SER A 162 0.06 5.89 4.91
C SER A 162 1.35 5.93 4.10
N LEU A 163 1.57 4.89 3.31
CA LEU A 163 2.79 4.68 2.52
C LEU A 163 2.45 4.56 1.04
N GLY A 164 3.35 5.01 0.19
CA GLY A 164 3.21 4.89 -1.25
C GLY A 164 3.45 3.48 -1.77
N GLY A 165 3.07 3.27 -3.04
CA GLY A 165 3.30 2.02 -3.75
C GLY A 165 2.44 0.85 -3.29
N GLU A 166 2.65 -0.28 -3.92
CA GLU A 166 2.03 -1.56 -3.55
C GLU A 166 2.80 -2.18 -2.38
N LEU A 167 2.32 -1.92 -1.17
CA LEU A 167 3.02 -2.24 0.08
C LEU A 167 2.81 -3.70 0.49
N LEU A 168 3.88 -4.44 0.73
CA LEU A 168 3.83 -5.82 1.20
C LEU A 168 3.45 -5.91 2.68
N ILE A 169 2.90 -7.06 3.10
CA ILE A 169 2.36 -7.28 4.45
C ILE A 169 3.39 -7.10 5.57
N GLU A 170 4.67 -7.40 5.33
CA GLU A 170 5.72 -7.26 6.35
C GLU A 170 5.84 -5.83 6.89
N TYR A 171 5.57 -4.81 6.08
CA TYR A 171 5.55 -3.43 6.57
C TYR A 171 4.46 -3.22 7.62
N SER A 172 3.25 -3.74 7.36
CA SER A 172 2.16 -3.65 8.34
C SER A 172 2.50 -4.37 9.63
N ILE A 173 3.06 -5.57 9.55
CA ILE A 173 3.47 -6.36 10.72
C ILE A 173 4.49 -5.58 11.55
N LYS A 174 5.56 -5.08 10.92
CA LYS A 174 6.63 -4.33 11.61
C LYS A 174 6.14 -3.01 12.19
N ILE A 175 5.33 -2.25 11.45
CA ILE A 175 4.76 -0.99 11.94
C ILE A 175 3.83 -1.24 13.13
N LYS A 176 3.00 -2.26 13.10
CA LYS A 176 2.17 -2.64 14.25
C LYS A 176 2.97 -3.11 15.45
N GLN A 177 4.11 -3.76 15.25
CA GLN A 177 5.03 -4.08 16.33
C GLN A 177 5.65 -2.83 16.97
N MET A 178 5.87 -1.77 16.19
CA MET A 178 6.46 -0.51 16.66
C MET A 178 5.43 0.46 17.28
N LEU A 179 4.22 0.53 16.73
CA LEU A 179 3.23 1.55 17.10
C LEU A 179 2.01 1.00 17.86
N GLY A 180 1.88 -0.32 17.96
CA GLY A 180 0.73 -0.99 18.56
C GLY A 180 -0.10 -1.77 17.51
N ALA A 181 -0.74 -2.84 17.96
CA ALA A 181 -1.52 -3.74 17.09
C ALA A 181 -2.73 -3.05 16.43
N ASP A 182 -3.22 -1.98 17.03
CA ASP A 182 -4.33 -1.15 16.56
C ASP A 182 -3.92 -0.10 15.51
N ALA A 183 -2.63 0.05 15.19
CA ALA A 183 -2.20 0.97 14.14
C ALA A 183 -2.80 0.59 12.78
N PHE A 184 -3.38 1.57 12.08
CA PHE A 184 -3.78 1.42 10.68
C PHE A 184 -2.58 1.66 9.77
N VAL A 185 -2.34 0.72 8.84
CA VAL A 185 -1.25 0.81 7.86
C VAL A 185 -1.83 0.68 6.47
N TYR A 186 -1.75 1.76 5.70
CA TYR A 186 -2.25 1.84 4.33
C TYR A 186 -1.10 1.84 3.32
N GLY A 187 -1.27 1.09 2.25
CA GLY A 187 -0.49 1.20 1.03
C GLY A 187 -1.18 2.11 0.01
N TYR A 188 -0.68 2.16 -1.21
CA TYR A 188 -1.27 2.86 -2.36
C TYR A 188 -1.58 4.34 -2.10
N SER A 189 -0.93 4.94 -1.11
CA SER A 189 -1.22 6.29 -0.64
C SER A 189 -0.26 7.30 -1.24
N ASN A 190 -0.81 8.42 -1.72
CA ASN A 190 -0.13 9.55 -2.35
C ASN A 190 0.52 9.25 -3.71
N ASP A 191 1.08 8.06 -3.94
CA ASP A 191 1.66 7.64 -5.21
C ASP A 191 1.73 6.11 -5.31
N VAL A 192 1.69 5.54 -6.52
CA VAL A 192 1.84 4.11 -6.79
C VAL A 192 2.90 3.91 -7.87
N MET A 193 4.16 3.99 -7.47
CA MET A 193 5.31 3.94 -8.37
C MET A 193 5.82 2.52 -8.67
N ALA A 194 5.57 1.56 -7.79
CA ALA A 194 5.92 0.13 -7.91
C ALA A 194 5.41 -0.64 -6.69
N TYR A 195 5.66 -1.97 -6.68
CA TYR A 195 5.67 -2.72 -5.42
C TYR A 195 6.77 -2.20 -4.50
N VAL A 196 6.50 -2.25 -3.19
CA VAL A 196 7.46 -1.87 -2.15
C VAL A 196 7.82 -3.15 -1.37
N PRO A 197 8.82 -3.91 -1.87
CA PRO A 197 9.17 -5.20 -1.31
C PRO A 197 9.89 -5.07 0.03
N SER A 198 9.75 -6.08 0.89
CA SER A 198 10.59 -6.25 2.05
C SER A 198 12.04 -6.60 1.65
N SER A 199 12.94 -6.52 2.61
CA SER A 199 14.35 -6.92 2.39
C SER A 199 14.49 -8.40 2.01
N LEU A 200 13.58 -9.26 2.51
CA LEU A 200 13.54 -10.68 2.16
C LEU A 200 13.13 -10.87 0.70
N VAL A 201 12.01 -10.28 0.31
CA VAL A 201 11.46 -10.38 -1.06
C VAL A 201 12.40 -9.80 -2.11
N LEU A 202 13.08 -8.67 -1.81
CA LEU A 202 14.13 -8.14 -2.68
C LEU A 202 15.28 -9.13 -2.89
N LYS A 203 15.67 -9.85 -1.83
CA LYS A 203 16.75 -10.84 -1.88
C LYS A 203 16.35 -12.10 -2.66
N GLU A 204 15.10 -12.52 -2.52
CA GLU A 204 14.57 -13.69 -3.22
C GLU A 204 14.38 -13.45 -4.73
N GLY A 205 14.17 -12.20 -5.14
CA GLY A 205 14.00 -11.84 -6.55
C GLY A 205 12.64 -12.29 -7.12
N SER A 206 11.59 -12.22 -6.29
CA SER A 206 10.21 -12.52 -6.70
C SER A 206 9.62 -11.47 -7.65
N TYR A 207 8.37 -11.68 -8.10
CA TYR A 207 7.63 -10.73 -8.93
C TYR A 207 7.58 -9.33 -8.32
N GLU A 208 7.32 -9.23 -7.02
CA GLU A 208 7.21 -7.97 -6.30
C GLU A 208 8.57 -7.25 -6.21
N GLY A 209 9.67 -8.02 -6.10
CA GLY A 209 11.04 -7.49 -6.11
C GLY A 209 11.50 -6.98 -7.48
N GLU A 210 10.91 -7.50 -8.57
CA GLU A 210 11.28 -7.18 -9.96
C GLU A 210 10.20 -6.34 -10.69
N SER A 211 9.24 -5.79 -9.96
CA SER A 211 8.08 -5.07 -10.52
C SER A 211 8.42 -3.78 -11.27
N HIS A 212 9.63 -3.26 -11.14
CA HIS A 212 10.11 -2.06 -11.83
C HIS A 212 9.87 -2.09 -13.36
N THR A 213 9.91 -3.26 -13.98
CA THR A 213 9.65 -3.43 -15.42
C THR A 213 8.19 -3.18 -15.80
N VAL A 214 7.26 -3.42 -14.89
CA VAL A 214 5.82 -3.16 -15.05
C VAL A 214 5.52 -1.68 -14.92
N TYR A 215 6.04 -1.05 -13.86
CA TYR A 215 5.77 0.35 -13.52
C TYR A 215 6.65 1.34 -14.29
N GLY A 216 7.75 0.87 -14.85
CA GLY A 216 8.60 1.69 -15.71
C GLY A 216 9.70 2.44 -14.99
N LEU A 217 10.06 2.03 -13.79
CA LEU A 217 11.30 2.46 -13.17
C LEU A 217 12.49 1.88 -13.93
N PRO A 218 13.63 2.57 -13.98
CA PRO A 218 14.78 2.10 -14.77
C PRO A 218 15.49 0.89 -14.16
N SER A 219 15.30 0.67 -12.84
CA SER A 219 15.88 -0.46 -12.12
C SER A 219 15.03 -0.79 -10.90
N LYS A 220 15.29 -1.93 -10.29
CA LYS A 220 14.67 -2.34 -9.04
C LYS A 220 15.14 -1.49 -7.87
N TRP A 221 14.42 -1.59 -6.76
CA TRP A 221 14.84 -0.97 -5.52
C TRP A 221 16.20 -1.50 -5.05
N GLN A 222 16.98 -0.62 -4.44
CA GLN A 222 18.22 -1.01 -3.76
C GLN A 222 17.88 -1.71 -2.43
N VAL A 223 18.73 -2.65 -2.01
CA VAL A 223 18.66 -3.25 -0.68
C VAL A 223 18.74 -2.16 0.39
N GLY A 224 17.89 -2.28 1.43
CA GLY A 224 17.85 -1.34 2.55
C GLY A 224 16.72 -0.30 2.50
N ILE A 225 15.90 -0.26 1.44
CA ILE A 225 14.73 0.64 1.38
C ILE A 225 13.77 0.42 2.54
N GLU A 226 13.54 -0.84 2.93
CA GLU A 226 12.67 -1.20 4.05
C GLU A 226 13.11 -0.49 5.35
N THR A 227 14.38 -0.56 5.68
CA THR A 227 14.94 0.09 6.87
C THR A 227 14.78 1.61 6.80
N ARG A 228 14.99 2.21 5.62
CA ARG A 228 14.81 3.66 5.44
C ARG A 228 13.35 4.09 5.67
N ILE A 229 12.40 3.36 5.09
CA ILE A 229 10.96 3.63 5.25
C ILE A 229 10.56 3.50 6.71
N LEU A 230 10.92 2.39 7.38
CA LEU A 230 10.57 2.15 8.78
C LEU A 230 11.19 3.19 9.72
N ASN A 231 12.43 3.61 9.49
CA ASN A 231 13.06 4.68 10.27
C ASN A 231 12.33 6.02 10.11
N GLU A 232 11.86 6.35 8.89
CA GLU A 232 11.11 7.59 8.69
C GLU A 232 9.71 7.50 9.34
N VAL A 233 9.06 6.35 9.31
CA VAL A 233 7.80 6.13 10.06
C VAL A 233 8.02 6.36 11.56
N ILE A 234 9.10 5.84 12.14
CA ILE A 234 9.44 6.07 13.56
C ILE A 234 9.62 7.57 13.82
N LYS A 235 10.44 8.24 13.04
CA LYS A 235 10.75 9.67 13.17
C LYS A 235 9.47 10.54 13.10
N LEU A 236 8.57 10.28 12.13
CA LEU A 236 7.31 11.00 12.02
C LEU A 236 6.35 10.65 13.16
N SER A 237 6.38 9.41 13.66
CA SER A 237 5.59 8.98 14.80
C SER A 237 6.05 9.63 16.11
N GLU A 238 7.34 9.78 16.31
CA GLU A 238 7.90 10.55 17.44
C GLU A 238 7.48 12.02 17.38
N LYS A 239 7.57 12.64 16.19
CA LYS A 239 7.12 14.02 15.96
C LYS A 239 5.63 14.20 16.30
N ASN A 240 4.80 13.19 16.03
CA ASN A 240 3.37 13.21 16.33
C ASN A 240 3.05 12.79 17.78
N GLY A 241 4.06 12.46 18.61
CA GLY A 241 3.89 12.07 20.00
C GLY A 241 3.33 10.65 20.21
N LEU A 242 3.31 9.82 19.15
CA LEU A 242 2.89 8.42 19.20
C LEU A 242 3.93 7.51 19.86
N ILE A 243 5.19 7.89 19.82
CA ILE A 243 6.30 7.22 20.51
C ILE A 243 6.95 8.22 21.46
N ARG A 244 7.10 7.85 22.73
CA ARG A 244 7.79 8.65 23.75
C ARG A 244 8.87 7.82 24.43
N ASN A 245 10.13 8.30 24.40
CA ASN A 245 11.27 7.63 25.05
C ASN A 245 11.43 6.15 24.68
N GLY A 246 11.25 5.81 23.41
CA GLY A 246 11.31 4.44 22.89
C GLY A 246 10.15 3.54 23.31
N LYS A 247 9.07 4.10 23.86
CA LYS A 247 7.83 3.38 24.17
C LYS A 247 6.65 3.98 23.41
N VAL A 248 5.76 3.13 22.95
CA VAL A 248 4.49 3.55 22.34
C VAL A 248 3.70 4.33 23.37
N GLY A 249 3.22 5.51 22.99
CA GLY A 249 2.33 6.31 23.84
C GLY A 249 1.05 5.52 24.17
N LYS A 250 0.66 5.51 25.44
CA LYS A 250 -0.62 4.96 25.87
C LYS A 250 -1.67 6.04 25.83
#